data_bb3d3566f1d673bbdb7b5c486913b374
#
_entry.id   bb3d3566f1d673bbdb7b5c486913b374
#
_cell.length_a   1.000
_cell.length_b   1.000
_cell.length_c   1.000
_cell.angle_alpha   90.00
_cell.angle_beta   90.00
_cell.angle_gamma   90.00
#
_symmetry.space_group_name_H-M   'P 1'
#
loop_
_entity.id
_entity.type
_entity.pdbx_description
1 polymer ?
#
loop_
_entity_poly.entity_id
_entity_poly.type
_entity_poly.pdbx_seq_one_letter_code
_entity_poly.pdbx_strand_id
1 'polypeptide(L)'
;PYKGGAPMAQDLMAGHIPMVFDALPNLIQPHRAGKIRVLAVTSAQSAIQLPEVPTLASSGYASATGESWIGVAAKRGTPAKRIQAIASAFAVAANLPELRTKLIGAGLTVRAGGPAEMSAAMNADTTRYSALVSALNLQLD
;
A
#
# COMPACT_ATOMS: atom_id res chain seq x y z
N PRO A 1 6.88 19.15 -0.04
CA PRO A 1 5.83 18.33 -0.67
C PRO A 1 6.28 17.81 -2.02
N TYR A 2 5.97 16.54 -2.34
CA TYR A 2 6.32 15.91 -3.62
C TYR A 2 5.05 15.59 -4.43
N LYS A 3 5.16 15.67 -5.74
CA LYS A 3 4.08 15.28 -6.67
C LYS A 3 4.14 13.77 -6.97
N GLY A 4 4.07 12.95 -5.91
CA GLY A 4 4.11 11.48 -5.99
C GLY A 4 5.45 10.87 -5.58
N GLY A 5 5.52 9.52 -5.55
CA GLY A 5 6.67 8.79 -5.04
C GLY A 5 7.91 8.84 -5.91
N ALA A 6 7.77 8.92 -7.25
CA ALA A 6 8.92 8.89 -8.14
C ALA A 6 9.92 10.06 -7.92
N PRO A 7 9.52 11.34 -7.88
CA PRO A 7 10.44 12.43 -7.59
C PRO A 7 11.01 12.35 -6.16
N MET A 8 10.24 11.87 -5.20
CA MET A 8 10.71 11.65 -3.83
C MET A 8 11.81 10.58 -3.75
N ALA A 9 11.63 9.46 -4.46
CA ALA A 9 12.66 8.41 -4.54
C ALA A 9 13.94 8.89 -5.25
N GLN A 10 13.82 9.78 -6.24
CA GLN A 10 14.97 10.40 -6.90
C GLN A 10 15.78 11.27 -5.94
N ASP A 11 15.12 12.12 -5.16
CA ASP A 11 15.78 12.99 -4.17
C ASP A 11 16.43 12.19 -3.05
N LEU A 12 15.80 11.08 -2.62
CA LEU A 12 16.41 10.16 -1.68
C LEU A 12 17.70 9.52 -2.24
N MET A 13 17.66 9.04 -3.50
CA MET A 13 18.84 8.46 -4.15
C MET A 13 19.95 9.47 -4.40
N ALA A 14 19.60 10.74 -4.63
CA ALA A 14 20.54 11.83 -4.81
C ALA A 14 21.10 12.36 -3.47
N GLY A 15 20.55 11.91 -2.33
CA GLY A 15 20.97 12.39 -1.01
C GLY A 15 20.41 13.77 -0.63
N HIS A 16 19.47 14.31 -1.39
CA HIS A 16 18.82 15.59 -1.07
C HIS A 16 17.94 15.50 0.16
N ILE A 17 17.38 14.31 0.44
CA ILE A 17 16.61 14.02 1.65
C ILE A 17 17.14 12.76 2.32
N PRO A 18 17.16 12.71 3.66
CA PRO A 18 17.78 11.60 4.40
C PRO A 18 16.87 10.37 4.50
N MET A 19 15.54 10.52 4.43
CA MET A 19 14.58 9.44 4.68
C MET A 19 13.23 9.76 4.04
N VAL A 20 12.51 8.70 3.67
CA VAL A 20 11.13 8.79 3.14
C VAL A 20 10.23 7.70 3.72
N PHE A 21 8.93 7.98 3.77
CA PHE A 21 7.87 6.98 3.84
C PHE A 21 7.18 6.93 2.49
N ASP A 22 7.19 5.76 1.83
CA ASP A 22 6.53 5.59 0.53
C ASP A 22 6.07 4.14 0.34
N ALA A 23 5.26 3.92 -0.67
CA ALA A 23 4.82 2.59 -1.07
C ALA A 23 5.99 1.76 -1.62
N LEU A 24 6.06 0.49 -1.23
CA LEU A 24 7.14 -0.42 -1.61
C LEU A 24 7.40 -0.51 -3.12
N PRO A 25 6.40 -0.45 -4.03
CA PRO A 25 6.65 -0.41 -5.46
C PRO A 25 7.65 0.65 -5.93
N ASN A 26 7.68 1.80 -5.29
CA ASN A 26 8.59 2.90 -5.63
C ASN A 26 10.03 2.67 -5.11
N LEU A 27 10.19 1.88 -4.06
CA LEU A 27 11.44 1.73 -3.31
C LEU A 27 12.16 0.40 -3.55
N ILE A 28 11.45 -0.64 -4.03
CA ILE A 28 11.99 -2.00 -4.11
C ILE A 28 13.15 -2.11 -5.10
N GLN A 29 13.05 -1.48 -6.28
CA GLN A 29 14.12 -1.53 -7.28
C GLN A 29 15.34 -0.69 -6.85
N PRO A 30 15.20 0.56 -6.37
CA PRO A 30 16.31 1.30 -5.78
C PRO A 30 16.99 0.56 -4.62
N HIS A 31 16.23 -0.13 -3.76
CA HIS A 31 16.78 -0.95 -2.67
C HIS A 31 17.61 -2.12 -3.21
N ARG A 32 17.06 -2.91 -4.13
CA ARG A 32 17.77 -4.05 -4.75
C ARG A 32 19.03 -3.62 -5.51
N ALA A 33 19.01 -2.42 -6.08
CA ALA A 33 20.18 -1.82 -6.73
C ALA A 33 21.21 -1.22 -5.75
N GLY A 34 20.98 -1.31 -4.44
CA GLY A 34 21.86 -0.74 -3.41
C GLY A 34 21.92 0.79 -3.39
N LYS A 35 20.96 1.47 -4.06
CA LYS A 35 20.89 2.94 -4.10
C LYS A 35 20.28 3.54 -2.85
N ILE A 36 19.40 2.81 -2.20
CA ILE A 36 18.75 3.14 -0.93
C ILE A 36 18.69 1.90 -0.04
N ARG A 37 18.34 2.10 1.22
CA ARG A 37 18.08 1.01 2.16
C ARG A 37 16.67 1.11 2.71
N VAL A 38 15.83 0.10 2.49
CA VAL A 38 14.55 -0.04 3.21
C VAL A 38 14.86 -0.48 4.64
N LEU A 39 14.43 0.31 5.62
CA LEU A 39 14.74 0.08 7.03
C LEU A 39 13.69 -0.78 7.72
N ALA A 40 12.42 -0.57 7.38
CA ALA A 40 11.29 -1.33 7.90
C ALA A 40 10.08 -1.20 6.96
N VAL A 41 9.12 -2.11 7.09
CA VAL A 41 7.80 -2.02 6.45
C VAL A 41 6.72 -1.76 7.50
N THR A 42 5.67 -1.04 7.09
CA THR A 42 4.53 -0.71 7.98
C THR A 42 3.45 -1.79 8.04
N SER A 43 3.53 -2.79 7.17
CA SER A 43 2.60 -3.92 7.17
C SER A 43 2.73 -4.77 8.44
N ALA A 44 1.65 -5.46 8.82
CA ALA A 44 1.65 -6.36 9.97
C ALA A 44 2.61 -7.55 9.82
N GLN A 45 2.90 -7.93 8.58
CA GLN A 45 3.83 -9.00 8.24
C GLN A 45 4.94 -8.47 7.33
N SER A 46 6.11 -9.13 7.34
CA SER A 46 7.22 -8.79 6.45
C SER A 46 6.78 -8.89 4.99
N ALA A 47 7.31 -8.01 4.15
CA ALA A 47 7.04 -8.03 2.73
C ALA A 47 7.69 -9.27 2.09
N ILE A 48 6.92 -10.05 1.34
CA ILE A 48 7.41 -11.27 0.67
C ILE A 48 8.57 -10.97 -0.30
N GLN A 49 8.67 -9.74 -0.79
CA GLN A 49 9.71 -9.29 -1.70
C GLN A 49 11.01 -8.90 -0.99
N LEU A 50 10.95 -8.64 0.31
CA LEU A 50 12.06 -8.20 1.17
C LEU A 50 11.92 -8.89 2.54
N PRO A 51 12.05 -10.21 2.62
CA PRO A 51 11.82 -10.97 3.85
C PRO A 51 12.82 -10.62 4.97
N GLU A 52 13.97 -10.08 4.60
CA GLU A 52 15.02 -9.62 5.51
C GLU A 52 14.71 -8.28 6.18
N VAL A 53 13.73 -7.53 5.66
CA VAL A 53 13.36 -6.22 6.20
C VAL A 53 12.33 -6.40 7.31
N PRO A 54 12.61 -5.89 8.55
CA PRO A 54 11.69 -6.04 9.67
C PRO A 54 10.42 -5.21 9.46
N THR A 55 9.37 -5.54 10.22
CA THR A 55 8.20 -4.68 10.35
C THR A 55 8.45 -3.61 11.42
N LEU A 56 7.74 -2.48 11.35
CA LEU A 56 7.75 -1.50 12.44
C LEU A 56 7.25 -2.13 13.76
N ALA A 57 6.27 -3.02 13.68
CA ALA A 57 5.76 -3.73 14.86
C ALA A 57 6.85 -4.57 15.54
N SER A 58 7.64 -5.35 14.77
CA SER A 58 8.75 -6.13 15.32
C SER A 58 9.90 -5.28 15.85
N SER A 59 9.99 -4.03 15.39
CA SER A 59 10.98 -3.03 15.83
C SER A 59 10.51 -2.19 17.03
N GLY A 60 9.38 -2.55 17.68
CA GLY A 60 8.86 -1.86 18.85
C GLY A 60 7.82 -0.76 18.57
N TYR A 61 7.43 -0.55 17.32
CA TYR A 61 6.50 0.51 16.90
C TYR A 61 5.16 -0.07 16.40
N ALA A 62 4.52 -0.94 17.18
CA ALA A 62 3.28 -1.62 16.80
C ALA A 62 2.13 -0.66 16.45
N SER A 63 2.06 0.51 17.08
CA SER A 63 1.05 1.54 16.79
C SER A 63 1.20 2.19 15.41
N ALA A 64 2.37 2.08 14.79
CA ALA A 64 2.66 2.61 13.46
C ALA A 64 2.36 1.61 12.33
N THR A 65 1.71 0.47 12.64
CA THR A 65 1.28 -0.50 11.63
C THR A 65 0.18 0.10 10.75
N GLY A 66 0.34 -0.01 9.43
CA GLY A 66 -0.64 0.46 8.45
C GLY A 66 -0.26 0.01 7.05
N GLU A 67 -1.24 -0.11 6.19
CA GLU A 67 -1.03 -0.51 4.79
C GLU A 67 -1.79 0.46 3.88
N SER A 68 -1.21 0.80 2.75
CA SER A 68 -1.95 1.40 1.64
C SER A 68 -2.51 0.29 0.76
N TRP A 69 -3.67 0.51 0.18
CA TRP A 69 -4.34 -0.46 -0.67
C TRP A 69 -4.83 0.19 -1.96
N ILE A 70 -4.94 -0.63 -3.00
CA ILE A 70 -5.50 -0.25 -4.29
C ILE A 70 -6.76 -1.07 -4.50
N GLY A 71 -7.84 -0.41 -4.87
CA GLY A 71 -9.12 -1.04 -5.11
C GLY A 71 -9.82 -0.48 -6.34
N VAL A 72 -10.86 -1.18 -6.78
CA VAL A 72 -11.73 -0.77 -7.89
C VAL A 72 -13.06 -0.32 -7.32
N ALA A 73 -13.52 0.86 -7.72
CA ALA A 73 -14.80 1.42 -7.31
C ALA A 73 -15.76 1.54 -8.48
N ALA A 74 -17.03 1.37 -8.21
CA ALA A 74 -18.10 1.63 -9.16
C ALA A 74 -18.90 2.88 -8.74
N LYS A 75 -19.55 3.54 -9.70
CA LYS A 75 -20.41 4.68 -9.43
C LYS A 75 -21.56 4.27 -8.47
N ARG A 76 -21.95 5.19 -7.58
CA ARG A 76 -23.14 5.00 -6.73
C ARG A 76 -24.37 4.70 -7.58
N GLY A 77 -25.19 3.73 -7.17
CA GLY A 77 -26.38 3.28 -7.90
C GLY A 77 -26.10 2.19 -8.94
N THR A 78 -24.85 1.74 -9.09
CA THR A 78 -24.57 0.55 -9.91
C THR A 78 -25.29 -0.67 -9.33
N PRO A 79 -26.08 -1.42 -10.13
CA PRO A 79 -26.83 -2.57 -9.64
C PRO A 79 -25.91 -3.61 -8.98
N ALA A 80 -26.33 -4.17 -7.85
CA ALA A 80 -25.54 -5.13 -7.06
C ALA A 80 -25.05 -6.33 -7.90
N LYS A 81 -25.88 -6.83 -8.82
CA LYS A 81 -25.49 -7.91 -9.74
C LYS A 81 -24.28 -7.54 -10.61
N ARG A 82 -24.20 -6.28 -11.07
CA ARG A 82 -23.03 -5.80 -11.84
C ARG A 82 -21.81 -5.65 -10.98
N ILE A 83 -21.96 -5.12 -9.77
CA ILE A 83 -20.84 -5.02 -8.80
C ILE A 83 -20.27 -6.41 -8.53
N GLN A 84 -21.13 -7.39 -8.27
CA GLN A 84 -20.68 -8.77 -8.02
C GLN A 84 -19.99 -9.39 -9.23
N ALA A 85 -20.49 -9.18 -10.43
CA ALA A 85 -19.85 -9.67 -11.65
C ALA A 85 -18.47 -9.07 -11.87
N ILE A 86 -18.32 -7.75 -11.66
CA ILE A 86 -17.02 -7.05 -11.73
C ILE A 86 -16.06 -7.60 -10.67
N ALA A 87 -16.51 -7.70 -9.42
CA ALA A 87 -15.69 -8.21 -8.32
C ALA A 87 -15.19 -9.64 -8.58
N SER A 88 -16.08 -10.52 -9.09
CA SER A 88 -15.71 -11.89 -9.45
C SER A 88 -14.68 -11.92 -10.59
N ALA A 89 -14.86 -11.10 -11.62
CA ALA A 89 -13.91 -11.01 -12.72
C ALA A 89 -12.53 -10.52 -12.25
N PHE A 90 -12.48 -9.51 -11.38
CA PHE A 90 -11.23 -9.03 -10.78
C PHE A 90 -10.57 -10.10 -9.91
N ALA A 91 -11.34 -10.81 -9.09
CA ALA A 91 -10.81 -11.88 -8.25
C ALA A 91 -10.19 -13.01 -9.09
N VAL A 92 -10.84 -13.40 -10.18
CA VAL A 92 -10.29 -14.39 -11.13
C VAL A 92 -9.00 -13.87 -11.75
N ALA A 93 -9.01 -12.65 -12.29
CA ALA A 93 -7.85 -12.06 -12.95
C ALA A 93 -6.66 -11.93 -11.97
N ALA A 94 -6.89 -11.42 -10.75
CA ALA A 94 -5.85 -11.24 -9.75
C ALA A 94 -5.22 -12.56 -9.25
N ASN A 95 -5.91 -13.68 -9.43
CA ASN A 95 -5.40 -15.01 -9.09
C ASN A 95 -4.77 -15.74 -10.28
N LEU A 96 -4.76 -15.17 -11.48
CA LEU A 96 -4.00 -15.74 -12.59
C LEU A 96 -2.50 -15.77 -12.23
N PRO A 97 -1.81 -16.91 -12.35
CA PRO A 97 -0.42 -17.07 -11.90
C PRO A 97 0.52 -16.02 -12.48
N GLU A 98 0.39 -15.75 -13.78
CA GLU A 98 1.22 -14.77 -14.47
C GLU A 98 1.02 -13.34 -13.94
N LEU A 99 -0.24 -12.91 -13.79
CA LEU A 99 -0.56 -11.58 -13.27
C LEU A 99 -0.14 -11.44 -11.80
N ARG A 100 -0.43 -12.47 -11.00
CA ARG A 100 -0.03 -12.50 -9.59
C ARG A 100 1.50 -12.36 -9.44
N THR A 101 2.26 -13.09 -10.23
CA THR A 101 3.73 -13.00 -10.22
C THR A 101 4.21 -11.60 -10.59
N LYS A 102 3.62 -10.97 -11.61
CA LYS A 102 3.95 -9.59 -12.02
C LYS A 102 3.65 -8.59 -10.91
N LEU A 103 2.48 -8.69 -10.28
CA LEU A 103 2.08 -7.78 -9.19
C LEU A 103 2.99 -7.93 -7.96
N ILE A 104 3.30 -9.15 -7.57
CA ILE A 104 4.24 -9.42 -6.46
C ILE A 104 5.63 -8.87 -6.81
N GLY A 105 6.12 -9.11 -8.02
CA GLY A 105 7.41 -8.59 -8.49
C GLY A 105 7.49 -7.06 -8.50
N ALA A 106 6.35 -6.40 -8.70
CA ALA A 106 6.21 -4.95 -8.62
C ALA A 106 6.09 -4.42 -7.17
N GLY A 107 6.17 -5.25 -6.15
CA GLY A 107 6.11 -4.82 -4.74
C GLY A 107 4.71 -4.80 -4.15
N LEU A 108 3.71 -5.40 -4.82
CA LEU A 108 2.33 -5.44 -4.34
C LEU A 108 2.01 -6.78 -3.66
N THR A 109 1.14 -6.73 -2.65
CA THR A 109 0.52 -7.92 -2.07
C THR A 109 -0.87 -8.10 -2.65
N VAL A 110 -1.12 -9.24 -3.30
CA VAL A 110 -2.41 -9.53 -3.97
C VAL A 110 -3.37 -10.16 -2.98
N ARG A 111 -4.42 -9.43 -2.58
CA ARG A 111 -5.49 -9.94 -1.69
C ARG A 111 -6.70 -10.46 -2.45
N ALA A 112 -7.04 -9.85 -3.58
CA ALA A 112 -8.21 -10.19 -4.41
C ALA A 112 -9.54 -10.21 -3.61
N GLY A 113 -9.67 -9.33 -2.62
CA GLY A 113 -10.83 -9.23 -1.74
C GLY A 113 -12.09 -8.76 -2.45
N GLY A 114 -13.24 -9.12 -1.89
CA GLY A 114 -14.55 -8.72 -2.41
C GLY A 114 -15.05 -7.37 -1.87
N PRO A 115 -16.27 -6.93 -2.31
CA PRO A 115 -16.84 -5.65 -1.90
C PRO A 115 -16.99 -5.47 -0.38
N ALA A 116 -17.34 -6.54 0.34
CA ALA A 116 -17.48 -6.48 1.80
C ALA A 116 -16.14 -6.24 2.50
N GLU A 117 -15.08 -6.93 2.07
CA GLU A 117 -13.73 -6.76 2.61
C GLU A 117 -13.21 -5.34 2.34
N MET A 118 -13.42 -4.85 1.12
CA MET A 118 -13.06 -3.48 0.75
C MET A 118 -13.80 -2.44 1.61
N SER A 119 -15.11 -2.62 1.83
CA SER A 119 -15.91 -1.72 2.67
C SER A 119 -15.43 -1.75 4.13
N ALA A 120 -15.09 -2.92 4.65
CA ALA A 120 -14.55 -3.05 6.01
C ALA A 120 -13.20 -2.33 6.15
N ALA A 121 -12.29 -2.49 5.18
CA ALA A 121 -11.00 -1.80 5.16
C ALA A 121 -11.17 -0.28 5.11
N MET A 122 -12.04 0.23 4.22
CA MET A 122 -12.34 1.66 4.11
C MET A 122 -12.89 2.24 5.43
N ASN A 123 -13.83 1.54 6.09
CA ASN A 123 -14.40 2.00 7.34
C ASN A 123 -13.35 2.02 8.47
N ALA A 124 -12.52 0.98 8.56
CA ALA A 124 -11.45 0.91 9.55
C ALA A 124 -10.44 2.05 9.36
N ASP A 125 -10.01 2.29 8.13
CA ASP A 125 -9.08 3.36 7.79
C ASP A 125 -9.70 4.74 8.02
N THR A 126 -10.96 4.94 7.65
CA THR A 126 -11.68 6.20 7.91
C THR A 126 -11.69 6.52 9.40
N THR A 127 -12.04 5.55 10.24
CA THR A 127 -12.04 5.73 11.71
C THR A 127 -10.65 6.09 12.22
N ARG A 128 -9.63 5.34 11.80
CA ARG A 128 -8.25 5.52 12.23
C ARG A 128 -7.68 6.88 11.80
N TYR A 129 -7.81 7.21 10.53
CA TYR A 129 -7.22 8.44 9.99
C TYR A 129 -7.99 9.70 10.39
N SER A 130 -9.32 9.63 10.58
CA SER A 130 -10.08 10.76 11.13
C SER A 130 -9.58 11.17 12.51
N ALA A 131 -9.28 10.20 13.37
CA ALA A 131 -8.70 10.48 14.68
C ALA A 131 -7.31 11.16 14.58
N LEU A 132 -6.45 10.67 13.68
CA LEU A 132 -5.13 11.24 13.44
C LEU A 132 -5.20 12.65 12.86
N VAL A 133 -6.05 12.88 11.86
CA VAL A 133 -6.26 14.21 11.24
C VAL A 133 -6.69 15.21 12.31
N SER A 134 -7.64 14.83 13.17
CA SER A 134 -8.10 15.68 14.26
C SER A 134 -7.01 15.95 15.30
N ALA A 135 -6.29 14.92 15.72
CA ALA A 135 -5.23 15.04 16.74
C ALA A 135 -4.04 15.90 16.26
N LEU A 136 -3.71 15.84 14.98
CA LEU A 136 -2.60 16.57 14.36
C LEU A 136 -3.02 17.90 13.73
N ASN A 137 -4.32 18.25 13.80
CA ASN A 137 -4.89 19.45 13.16
C ASN A 137 -4.47 19.60 11.70
N LEU A 138 -4.49 18.48 10.95
CA LEU A 138 -4.09 18.48 9.55
C LEU A 138 -5.18 19.13 8.70
N GLN A 139 -4.78 20.13 7.91
CA GLN A 139 -5.62 20.73 6.87
C GLN A 139 -5.16 20.21 5.51
N LEU A 140 -6.10 19.74 4.72
CA LEU A 140 -5.87 19.36 3.33
C LEU A 140 -6.19 20.58 2.46
N ASP A 141 -5.21 21.07 1.73
CA ASP A 141 -5.37 22.14 0.72
C ASP A 141 -6.13 21.62 -0.51
#